data_1c36caccaed6e1bc8cc6b8311e38f6a2
#
_entry.id   1c36caccaed6e1bc8cc6b8311e38f6a2
#
_cell.length_a   1.000
_cell.length_b   1.000
_cell.length_c   1.000
_cell.angle_alpha   90.00
_cell.angle_beta   90.00
_cell.angle_gamma   90.00
#
_symmetry.space_group_name_H-M   'P 1'
#
loop_
_entity.id
_entity.type
_entity.pdbx_description
1 polymer ?
#
loop_
_entity_poly.entity_id
_entity_poly.type
_entity_poly.pdbx_seq_one_letter_code
_entity_poly.pdbx_strand_id
1 'polypeptide(L)'
;PHGGAGAVSLVERQVSVLRERNIISRQKLAELSDIGKENDRLLDATRNTILALLSGENRDSLRRIWLEQVTSTFNADTGALIWFNGDAEALEEAKVAGKLVRQGDAFSGVLRPEEMQALFKTEALEGSAALTPIRLGGDVIGVIGVGSHDTQRYRPEDGTLFLDYLAEV
;
A
#
# COMPACT_ATOMS: atom_id res chain seq x y z
N PRO A 1 -3.29 -30.24 59.07
CA PRO A 1 -2.41 -29.20 58.47
C PRO A 1 -2.10 -29.54 57.01
N HIS A 2 -3.11 -29.49 56.14
CA HIS A 2 -2.91 -29.73 54.67
C HIS A 2 -3.29 -28.49 53.79
N GLY A 3 -3.45 -27.31 54.38
CA GLY A 3 -3.88 -26.11 53.66
C GLY A 3 -2.75 -25.34 52.96
N GLY A 4 -1.49 -25.54 53.34
CA GLY A 4 -0.39 -24.74 52.81
C GLY A 4 0.07 -25.09 51.40
N ALA A 5 0.12 -26.34 51.03
CA ALA A 5 0.59 -26.80 49.73
C ALA A 5 -0.36 -26.40 48.58
N GLY A 6 -1.67 -26.43 48.84
CA GLY A 6 -2.68 -26.02 47.84
C GLY A 6 -2.69 -24.50 47.59
N ALA A 7 -2.47 -23.68 48.66
CA ALA A 7 -2.40 -22.22 48.52
C ALA A 7 -1.14 -21.76 47.80
N VAL A 8 0.03 -22.41 48.06
CA VAL A 8 1.27 -22.14 47.33
C VAL A 8 1.11 -22.50 45.84
N SER A 9 0.53 -23.65 45.53
CA SER A 9 0.28 -24.07 44.13
C SER A 9 -0.67 -23.12 43.40
N LEU A 10 -1.68 -22.54 44.09
CA LEU A 10 -2.61 -21.55 43.48
C LEU A 10 -1.90 -20.25 43.16
N VAL A 11 -1.05 -19.76 44.11
CA VAL A 11 -0.26 -18.52 43.92
C VAL A 11 0.74 -18.71 42.80
N GLU A 12 1.46 -19.83 42.74
CA GLU A 12 2.39 -20.13 41.62
C GLU A 12 1.69 -20.15 40.30
N ARG A 13 0.50 -20.75 40.19
CA ARG A 13 -0.32 -20.76 39.01
C ARG A 13 -0.77 -19.36 38.60
N GLN A 14 -1.18 -18.52 39.55
CA GLN A 14 -1.55 -17.12 39.28
C GLN A 14 -0.35 -16.31 38.80
N VAL A 15 0.82 -16.47 39.39
CA VAL A 15 2.07 -15.81 38.97
C VAL A 15 2.45 -16.27 37.53
N SER A 16 2.31 -17.53 37.24
CA SER A 16 2.57 -18.06 35.90
C SER A 16 1.66 -17.42 34.85
N VAL A 17 0.34 -17.38 35.13
CA VAL A 17 -0.64 -16.74 34.24
C VAL A 17 -0.38 -15.25 34.06
N LEU A 18 0.00 -14.54 35.14
CA LEU A 18 0.35 -13.12 35.05
C LEU A 18 1.61 -12.87 34.24
N ARG A 19 2.62 -13.72 34.37
CA ARG A 19 3.86 -13.66 33.55
C ARG A 19 3.55 -13.88 32.08
N GLU A 20 2.75 -14.88 31.77
CA GLU A 20 2.34 -15.17 30.39
C GLU A 20 1.56 -14.00 29.78
N ARG A 21 0.59 -13.45 30.50
CA ARG A 21 -0.16 -12.24 30.07
C ARG A 21 0.76 -11.04 29.87
N ASN A 22 1.76 -10.85 30.74
CA ASN A 22 2.72 -9.76 30.62
C ASN A 22 3.58 -9.92 29.36
N ILE A 23 4.03 -11.14 29.05
CA ILE A 23 4.79 -11.44 27.82
C ILE A 23 3.93 -11.12 26.58
N ILE A 24 2.70 -11.62 26.52
CA ILE A 24 1.77 -11.38 25.42
C ILE A 24 1.50 -9.86 25.27
N SER A 25 1.29 -9.15 26.36
CA SER A 25 1.06 -7.70 26.32
C SER A 25 2.27 -6.93 25.81
N ARG A 26 3.48 -7.32 26.21
CA ARG A 26 4.73 -6.71 25.70
C ARG A 26 4.92 -6.98 24.22
N GLN A 27 4.63 -8.19 23.75
CA GLN A 27 4.69 -8.52 22.33
C GLN A 27 3.71 -7.67 21.51
N LYS A 28 2.46 -7.56 21.96
CA LYS A 28 1.46 -6.70 21.31
C LYS A 28 1.86 -5.22 21.27
N LEU A 29 2.45 -4.72 22.38
CA LEU A 29 2.96 -3.33 22.42
C LEU A 29 4.12 -3.12 21.44
N ALA A 30 5.01 -4.10 21.30
CA ALA A 30 6.10 -4.03 20.32
C ALA A 30 5.55 -4.02 18.89
N GLU A 31 4.62 -4.92 18.56
CA GLU A 31 3.94 -4.96 17.25
C GLU A 31 3.24 -3.64 16.94
N LEU A 32 2.49 -3.07 17.89
CA LEU A 32 1.81 -1.79 17.70
C LEU A 32 2.80 -0.63 17.53
N SER A 33 3.92 -0.66 18.25
CA SER A 33 5.00 0.34 18.08
C SER A 33 5.64 0.28 16.70
N ASP A 34 5.85 -0.93 16.18
CA ASP A 34 6.45 -1.11 14.85
C ASP A 34 5.48 -0.70 13.73
N ILE A 35 4.19 -1.01 13.88
CA ILE A 35 3.14 -0.51 12.99
C ILE A 35 3.09 1.02 13.03
N GLY A 36 3.18 1.64 14.22
CA GLY A 36 3.20 3.09 14.36
C GLY A 36 4.38 3.73 13.64
N LYS A 37 5.59 3.19 13.79
CA LYS A 37 6.79 3.68 13.08
C LYS A 37 6.65 3.57 11.57
N GLU A 38 6.10 2.46 11.07
CA GLU A 38 5.90 2.27 9.65
C GLU A 38 4.84 3.24 9.09
N ASN A 39 3.76 3.49 9.86
CA ASN A 39 2.77 4.51 9.48
C ASN A 39 3.37 5.91 9.43
N ASP A 40 4.19 6.29 10.41
CA ASP A 40 4.88 7.58 10.41
C ASP A 40 5.83 7.70 9.20
N ARG A 41 6.58 6.64 8.90
CA ARG A 41 7.44 6.58 7.71
C ARG A 41 6.66 6.77 6.41
N LEU A 42 5.52 6.07 6.27
CA LEU A 42 4.65 6.19 5.09
C LEU A 42 4.05 7.59 4.96
N LEU A 43 3.67 8.21 6.07
CA LEU A 43 3.15 9.57 6.08
C LEU A 43 4.19 10.59 5.61
N ASP A 44 5.40 10.50 6.13
CA ASP A 44 6.52 11.35 5.71
C ASP A 44 6.88 11.12 4.23
N ALA A 45 6.89 9.87 3.79
CA ALA A 45 7.09 9.47 2.41
C ALA A 45 6.03 10.08 1.49
N THR A 46 4.77 9.98 1.87
CA THR A 46 3.63 10.55 1.13
C THR A 46 3.76 12.07 1.03
N ARG A 47 4.05 12.75 2.13
CA ARG A 47 4.26 14.20 2.15
C ARG A 47 5.39 14.64 1.21
N ASN A 48 6.53 13.97 1.26
CA ASN A 48 7.67 14.31 0.42
C ASN A 48 7.36 14.06 -1.06
N THR A 49 6.62 13.00 -1.36
CA THR A 49 6.19 12.69 -2.73
C THR A 49 5.21 13.73 -3.26
N ILE A 50 4.25 14.19 -2.45
CA ILE A 50 3.35 15.30 -2.79
C ILE A 50 4.16 16.53 -3.17
N LEU A 51 5.12 16.93 -2.34
CA LEU A 51 5.97 18.10 -2.61
C LEU A 51 6.79 17.92 -3.90
N ALA A 52 7.28 16.73 -4.18
CA ALA A 52 7.98 16.42 -5.42
C ALA A 52 7.04 16.49 -6.63
N LEU A 53 5.83 15.92 -6.54
CA LEU A 53 4.84 15.97 -7.63
C LEU A 53 4.39 17.40 -7.94
N LEU A 54 4.22 18.24 -6.93
CA LEU A 54 3.88 19.67 -7.12
C LEU A 54 4.95 20.45 -7.89
N SER A 55 6.18 19.97 -7.99
CA SER A 55 7.24 20.55 -8.81
C SER A 55 7.18 20.13 -10.29
N GLY A 56 6.30 19.19 -10.64
CA GLY A 56 6.14 18.70 -12.01
C GLY A 56 5.39 19.74 -12.88
N GLU A 57 5.96 20.08 -14.03
CA GLU A 57 5.39 21.08 -14.94
C GLU A 57 4.45 20.47 -15.99
N ASN A 58 4.56 19.18 -16.23
CA ASN A 58 3.77 18.47 -17.24
C ASN A 58 3.60 16.98 -16.87
N ARG A 59 2.75 16.26 -17.63
CA ARG A 59 2.43 14.84 -17.40
C ARG A 59 3.67 13.93 -17.41
N ASP A 60 4.63 14.18 -18.29
CA ASP A 60 5.84 13.37 -18.39
C ASP A 60 6.77 13.58 -17.19
N SER A 61 6.91 14.81 -16.73
CA SER A 61 7.67 15.10 -15.51
C SER A 61 7.00 14.50 -14.27
N LEU A 62 5.68 14.58 -14.14
CA LEU A 62 4.94 13.94 -13.07
C LEU A 62 5.12 12.41 -13.06
N ARG A 63 5.03 11.77 -14.24
CA ARG A 63 5.26 10.33 -14.38
C ARG A 63 6.68 9.96 -13.94
N ARG A 64 7.69 10.68 -14.37
CA ARG A 64 9.09 10.43 -13.99
C ARG A 64 9.30 10.58 -12.49
N ILE A 65 8.81 11.68 -11.90
CA ILE A 65 8.90 11.92 -10.46
C ILE A 65 8.23 10.76 -9.70
N TRP A 66 7.03 10.36 -10.12
CA TRP A 66 6.32 9.25 -9.48
C TRP A 66 7.13 7.95 -9.51
N LEU A 67 7.66 7.57 -10.66
CA LEU A 67 8.46 6.35 -10.82
C LEU A 67 9.74 6.36 -9.95
N GLU A 68 10.39 7.52 -9.81
CA GLU A 68 11.54 7.69 -8.92
C GLU A 68 11.14 7.51 -7.43
N GLN A 69 10.00 8.08 -7.03
CA GLN A 69 9.52 7.99 -5.65
C GLN A 69 9.05 6.58 -5.27
N VAL A 70 8.42 5.85 -6.18
CA VAL A 70 7.90 4.51 -5.96
C VAL A 70 8.99 3.56 -5.48
N THR A 71 10.13 3.54 -6.14
CA THR A 71 11.23 2.63 -5.81
C THR A 71 12.03 3.11 -4.60
N SER A 72 12.32 4.40 -4.50
CA SER A 72 13.19 4.95 -3.46
C SER A 72 12.48 5.15 -2.12
N THR A 73 11.21 5.54 -2.16
CA THR A 73 10.47 6.00 -0.97
C THR A 73 9.47 4.97 -0.46
N PHE A 74 8.72 4.35 -1.36
CA PHE A 74 7.71 3.35 -1.01
C PHE A 74 8.20 1.91 -1.06
N ASN A 75 9.44 1.69 -1.50
CA ASN A 75 10.02 0.35 -1.65
C ASN A 75 9.12 -0.61 -2.44
N ALA A 76 8.39 -0.07 -3.42
CA ALA A 76 7.61 -0.86 -4.36
C ALA A 76 8.47 -1.25 -5.57
N ASP A 77 8.17 -2.38 -6.21
CA ASP A 77 8.98 -2.87 -7.32
C ASP A 77 8.77 -2.03 -8.57
N THR A 78 7.57 -1.50 -8.75
CA THR A 78 7.19 -0.70 -9.91
C THR A 78 6.05 0.26 -9.60
N GLY A 79 5.86 1.27 -10.45
CA GLY A 79 4.80 2.25 -10.35
C GLY A 79 4.13 2.54 -11.69
N ALA A 80 2.93 3.07 -11.65
CA ALA A 80 2.19 3.52 -12.82
C ALA A 80 1.56 4.90 -12.56
N LEU A 81 1.62 5.77 -13.54
CA LEU A 81 0.85 7.00 -13.61
C LEU A 81 0.29 7.09 -15.03
N ILE A 82 -1.00 6.83 -15.17
CA ILE A 82 -1.68 6.62 -16.45
C ILE A 82 -2.77 7.68 -16.61
N TRP A 83 -2.78 8.38 -17.75
CA TRP A 83 -3.78 9.38 -18.08
C TRP A 83 -4.78 8.82 -19.10
N PHE A 84 -6.08 9.02 -18.88
CA PHE A 84 -7.12 8.48 -19.78
C PHE A 84 -7.28 9.25 -21.09
N ASN A 85 -6.76 10.48 -21.14
CA ASN A 85 -6.77 11.35 -22.32
C ASN A 85 -5.38 11.46 -22.96
N GLY A 86 -4.65 10.34 -23.04
CA GLY A 86 -3.29 10.26 -23.60
C GLY A 86 -3.26 9.83 -25.05
N ASP A 87 -2.04 9.71 -25.61
CA ASP A 87 -1.76 9.25 -26.95
C ASP A 87 -2.18 7.79 -27.19
N ALA A 88 -2.19 7.35 -28.45
CA ALA A 88 -2.66 6.02 -28.88
C ALA A 88 -1.95 4.84 -28.18
N GLU A 89 -0.68 4.99 -27.79
CA GLU A 89 0.06 3.98 -27.01
C GLU A 89 -0.42 3.86 -25.57
N ALA A 90 -0.89 4.97 -24.97
CA ALA A 90 -1.47 4.98 -23.65
C ALA A 90 -2.89 4.37 -23.58
N LEU A 91 -3.49 4.08 -24.73
CA LEU A 91 -4.88 3.62 -24.80
C LEU A 91 -5.07 2.23 -24.21
N GLU A 92 -4.12 1.30 -24.39
CA GLU A 92 -4.19 -0.05 -23.80
C GLU A 92 -3.99 0.01 -22.28
N GLU A 93 -3.02 0.80 -21.80
CA GLU A 93 -2.82 1.04 -20.37
C GLU A 93 -4.09 1.61 -19.73
N ALA A 94 -4.67 2.64 -20.37
CA ALA A 94 -5.89 3.29 -19.91
C ALA A 94 -7.10 2.35 -19.88
N LYS A 95 -7.23 1.45 -20.89
CA LYS A 95 -8.30 0.46 -20.90
C LYS A 95 -8.16 -0.55 -19.77
N VAL A 96 -6.96 -1.06 -19.52
CA VAL A 96 -6.71 -2.01 -18.43
C VAL A 96 -6.93 -1.33 -17.08
N ALA A 97 -6.33 -0.15 -16.85
CA ALA A 97 -6.51 0.62 -15.65
C ALA A 97 -7.99 0.95 -15.38
N GLY A 98 -8.71 1.41 -16.40
CA GLY A 98 -10.14 1.75 -16.29
C GLY A 98 -11.04 0.55 -15.98
N LYS A 99 -10.66 -0.67 -16.39
CA LYS A 99 -11.39 -1.89 -16.00
C LYS A 99 -11.18 -2.27 -14.54
N LEU A 100 -9.99 -2.03 -14.01
CA LEU A 100 -9.63 -2.35 -12.63
C LEU A 100 -10.23 -1.35 -11.65
N VAL A 101 -10.17 -0.05 -11.94
CA VAL A 101 -10.77 1.02 -11.12
C VAL A 101 -12.23 1.29 -11.50
N ARG A 102 -13.02 0.23 -11.63
CA ARG A 102 -14.43 0.31 -12.03
C ARG A 102 -15.20 1.27 -11.11
N GLN A 103 -16.08 2.08 -11.71
CA GLN A 103 -16.91 3.07 -11.02
C GLN A 103 -16.11 4.15 -10.25
N GLY A 104 -14.79 4.21 -10.49
CA GLY A 104 -13.92 5.16 -9.82
C GLY A 104 -13.50 4.76 -8.42
N ASP A 105 -13.66 3.49 -8.03
CA ASP A 105 -13.14 2.97 -6.77
C ASP A 105 -11.67 2.53 -6.93
N ALA A 106 -10.90 2.65 -5.86
CA ALA A 106 -9.56 2.14 -5.82
C ALA A 106 -9.53 0.61 -5.92
N PHE A 107 -8.47 0.07 -6.50
CA PHE A 107 -8.24 -1.36 -6.65
C PHE A 107 -7.02 -1.78 -5.83
N SER A 108 -7.11 -2.90 -5.12
CA SER A 108 -5.96 -3.58 -4.54
C SER A 108 -6.12 -5.09 -4.73
N GLY A 109 -5.11 -5.77 -5.22
CA GLY A 109 -5.20 -7.20 -5.45
C GLY A 109 -4.20 -7.75 -6.45
N VAL A 110 -4.37 -9.04 -6.77
CA VAL A 110 -3.54 -9.77 -7.73
C VAL A 110 -3.89 -9.39 -9.16
N LEU A 111 -2.86 -9.17 -9.96
CA LEU A 111 -2.94 -8.90 -11.38
C LEU A 111 -2.41 -10.08 -12.21
N ARG A 112 -3.03 -10.30 -13.36
CA ARG A 112 -2.55 -11.26 -14.37
C ARG A 112 -1.30 -10.73 -15.06
N PRO A 113 -0.50 -11.64 -15.66
CA PRO A 113 0.70 -11.25 -16.40
C PRO A 113 0.48 -10.14 -17.43
N GLU A 114 -0.62 -10.23 -18.20
CA GLU A 114 -0.96 -9.24 -19.23
C GLU A 114 -1.29 -7.86 -18.63
N GLU A 115 -1.95 -7.85 -17.46
CA GLU A 115 -2.30 -6.63 -16.74
C GLU A 115 -1.05 -5.97 -16.14
N MET A 116 -0.15 -6.77 -15.56
CA MET A 116 1.14 -6.29 -15.04
C MET A 116 1.98 -5.67 -16.16
N GLN A 117 2.08 -6.35 -17.30
CA GLN A 117 2.82 -5.84 -18.46
C GLN A 117 2.20 -4.55 -19.01
N ALA A 118 0.87 -4.49 -19.13
CA ALA A 118 0.18 -3.32 -19.66
C ALA A 118 0.35 -2.10 -18.77
N LEU A 119 0.19 -2.26 -17.44
CA LEU A 119 0.18 -1.15 -16.47
C LEU A 119 1.59 -0.66 -16.10
N PHE A 120 2.52 -1.60 -15.92
CA PHE A 120 3.83 -1.30 -15.33
C PHE A 120 5.01 -1.47 -16.29
N LYS A 121 4.76 -1.94 -17.53
CA LYS A 121 5.81 -2.21 -18.51
C LYS A 121 6.88 -3.20 -18.01
N THR A 122 6.49 -4.10 -17.13
CA THR A 122 7.35 -5.15 -16.59
C THR A 122 7.26 -6.42 -17.44
N GLU A 123 8.10 -7.42 -17.10
CA GLU A 123 7.92 -8.76 -17.65
C GLU A 123 6.53 -9.31 -17.34
N ALA A 124 5.99 -10.15 -18.24
CA ALA A 124 4.66 -10.74 -18.09
C ALA A 124 4.66 -11.84 -17.03
N LEU A 125 4.75 -11.44 -15.76
CA LEU A 125 4.66 -12.29 -14.57
C LEU A 125 3.44 -11.87 -13.73
N GLU A 126 2.87 -12.81 -12.99
CA GLU A 126 1.86 -12.47 -11.99
C GLU A 126 2.43 -11.56 -10.92
N GLY A 127 1.60 -10.71 -10.38
CA GLY A 127 1.97 -9.79 -9.31
C GLY A 127 0.76 -9.29 -8.56
N SER A 128 0.98 -8.32 -7.71
CA SER A 128 -0.10 -7.57 -7.06
C SER A 128 0.08 -6.07 -7.24
N ALA A 129 -1.01 -5.34 -7.20
CA ALA A 129 -1.00 -3.90 -7.34
C ALA A 129 -2.04 -3.21 -6.46
N ALA A 130 -1.77 -1.96 -6.13
CA ALA A 130 -2.73 -1.02 -5.59
C ALA A 130 -2.84 0.15 -6.57
N LEU A 131 -4.06 0.48 -6.99
CA LEU A 131 -4.37 1.50 -7.97
C LEU A 131 -5.43 2.44 -7.42
N THR A 132 -5.25 3.74 -7.59
CA THR A 132 -6.23 4.75 -7.17
C THR A 132 -6.55 5.69 -8.33
N PRO A 133 -7.83 5.99 -8.58
CA PRO A 133 -8.25 6.92 -9.62
C PRO A 133 -7.87 8.36 -9.27
N ILE A 134 -7.31 9.09 -10.23
CA ILE A 134 -7.07 10.52 -10.15
C ILE A 134 -8.32 11.22 -10.65
N ARG A 135 -8.85 12.17 -9.86
CA ARG A 135 -10.09 12.88 -10.18
C ARG A 135 -9.84 14.37 -10.38
N LEU A 136 -10.57 14.92 -11.33
CA LEU A 136 -10.62 16.37 -11.54
C LEU A 136 -12.07 16.79 -11.78
N GLY A 137 -12.61 17.65 -10.92
CA GLY A 137 -14.00 18.12 -11.05
C GLY A 137 -15.05 17.00 -10.95
N GLY A 138 -14.72 15.86 -10.33
CA GLY A 138 -15.59 14.68 -10.22
C GLY A 138 -15.36 13.62 -11.29
N ASP A 139 -14.71 13.94 -12.40
CA ASP A 139 -14.37 12.99 -13.47
C ASP A 139 -13.07 12.28 -13.19
N VAL A 140 -12.99 10.99 -13.51
CA VAL A 140 -11.76 10.21 -13.44
C VAL A 140 -10.91 10.50 -14.68
N ILE A 141 -9.75 11.15 -14.48
CA ILE A 141 -8.86 11.57 -15.56
C ILE A 141 -7.63 10.69 -15.72
N GLY A 142 -7.37 9.79 -14.76
CA GLY A 142 -6.24 8.90 -14.78
C GLY A 142 -6.20 7.96 -13.58
N VAL A 143 -5.10 7.24 -13.46
CA VAL A 143 -4.84 6.31 -12.35
C VAL A 143 -3.39 6.43 -11.90
N ILE A 144 -3.19 6.47 -10.60
CA ILE A 144 -1.88 6.33 -9.94
C ILE A 144 -1.82 4.96 -9.28
N GLY A 145 -0.66 4.30 -9.32
CA GLY A 145 -0.54 2.97 -8.73
C GLY A 145 0.87 2.51 -8.46
N VAL A 146 0.95 1.50 -7.62
CA VAL A 146 2.15 0.75 -7.28
C VAL A 146 1.94 -0.72 -7.57
N GLY A 147 3.00 -1.42 -7.94
CA GLY A 147 2.98 -2.84 -8.24
C GLY A 147 4.14 -3.59 -7.60
N SER A 148 3.95 -4.88 -7.40
CA SER A 148 4.97 -5.82 -6.93
C SER A 148 4.85 -7.15 -7.65
N HIS A 149 5.99 -7.82 -7.83
CA HIS A 149 6.03 -9.22 -8.29
C HIS A 149 5.60 -10.22 -7.21
N ASP A 150 5.47 -9.78 -5.96
CA ASP A 150 4.88 -10.57 -4.88
C ASP A 150 3.35 -10.45 -4.92
N THR A 151 2.66 -11.55 -5.22
CA THR A 151 1.19 -11.61 -5.29
C THR A 151 0.48 -11.37 -3.95
N GLN A 152 1.22 -11.42 -2.84
CA GLN A 152 0.69 -11.23 -1.49
C GLN A 152 0.94 -9.83 -0.91
N ARG A 153 1.65 -8.97 -1.66
CA ARG A 153 2.06 -7.65 -1.14
C ARG A 153 0.89 -6.67 -1.04
N TYR A 154 0.02 -6.62 -2.05
CA TYR A 154 -1.15 -5.72 -2.08
C TYR A 154 -2.41 -6.56 -2.08
N ARG A 155 -3.04 -6.70 -0.90
CA ARG A 155 -4.26 -7.47 -0.72
C ARG A 155 -5.48 -6.58 -0.81
N PRO A 156 -6.66 -7.12 -1.14
CA PRO A 156 -7.90 -6.33 -1.18
C PRO A 156 -8.23 -5.61 0.13
N GLU A 157 -7.80 -6.17 1.28
CA GLU A 157 -8.00 -5.62 2.61
C GLU A 157 -6.97 -4.55 3.03
N ASP A 158 -5.83 -4.42 2.34
CA ASP A 158 -4.73 -3.55 2.76
C ASP A 158 -5.00 -2.06 2.53
N GLY A 159 -6.05 -1.72 1.78
CA GLY A 159 -6.43 -0.35 1.50
C GLY A 159 -5.44 0.41 0.61
N THR A 160 -5.88 1.54 0.11
CA THR A 160 -5.12 2.40 -0.83
C THR A 160 -4.88 3.79 -0.25
N LEU A 161 -5.04 3.97 1.04
CA LEU A 161 -5.14 5.27 1.72
C LEU A 161 -4.00 6.24 1.33
N PHE A 162 -2.75 5.76 1.26
CA PHE A 162 -1.62 6.62 0.89
C PHE A 162 -1.65 7.06 -0.59
N LEU A 163 -2.15 6.17 -1.48
CA LEU A 163 -2.36 6.53 -2.89
C LEU A 163 -3.54 7.48 -3.06
N ASP A 164 -4.57 7.36 -2.23
CA ASP A 164 -5.74 8.23 -2.27
C ASP A 164 -5.32 9.68 -1.98
N TYR A 165 -4.47 9.91 -0.96
CA TYR A 165 -3.89 11.23 -0.70
C TYR A 165 -3.04 11.76 -1.86
N LEU A 166 -2.28 10.90 -2.54
CA LEU A 166 -1.47 11.32 -3.69
C LEU A 166 -2.32 11.65 -4.91
N ALA A 167 -3.46 10.98 -5.07
CA ALA A 167 -4.36 11.18 -6.19
C ALA A 167 -5.19 12.47 -6.07
N GLU A 168 -5.31 13.05 -4.86
CA GLU A 168 -6.03 14.29 -4.58
C GLU A 168 -5.18 15.56 -4.86
N VAL A 169 -3.87 15.43 -5.03
CA VAL A 169 -2.93 16.54 -5.28
C VAL A 169 -2.78 16.85 -6.76
#